data_52add684cd05467541ab29327fd9e2b1
#
_entry.id   52add684cd05467541ab29327fd9e2b1
#
_cell.length_a   1.000
_cell.length_b   1.000
_cell.length_c   1.000
_cell.angle_alpha   90.00
_cell.angle_beta   90.00
_cell.angle_gamma   90.00
#
_symmetry.space_group_name_H-M   'P 1'
#
loop_
_entity.id
_entity.type
_entity.pdbx_description
1 polymer ?
#
loop_
_entity_poly.entity_id
_entity_poly.type
_entity_poly.pdbx_seq_one_letter_code
_entity_poly.pdbx_strand_id
1 'polypeptide(L)'
;MGSINRDRKFLEEIVFGKIQKSLEENTDKVCLFNIISSDEEVTSFYLDRKEYDFFLSSYLKACESREEYEICTRIIEMRNLL
;
A
#
# COMPACT_ATOMS: atom_id res chain seq x y z
N MET A 1 15.91 15.47 -8.37
CA MET A 1 15.94 14.02 -8.23
C MET A 1 15.45 13.54 -6.88
N GLY A 2 15.48 14.37 -5.86
CA GLY A 2 14.91 14.04 -4.57
C GLY A 2 13.40 13.84 -4.58
N SER A 3 12.72 14.39 -5.59
CA SER A 3 11.26 14.32 -5.68
C SER A 3 10.74 12.90 -5.89
N ILE A 4 11.48 12.05 -6.62
CA ILE A 4 11.05 10.69 -6.90
C ILE A 4 11.01 9.87 -5.60
N ASN A 5 12.05 9.97 -4.78
CA ASN A 5 12.11 9.25 -3.51
C ASN A 5 11.04 9.77 -2.52
N ARG A 6 10.80 11.08 -2.55
CA ARG A 6 9.78 11.69 -1.70
C ARG A 6 8.39 11.21 -2.07
N ASP A 7 8.09 11.16 -3.39
CA ASP A 7 6.80 10.71 -3.88
C ASP A 7 6.55 9.25 -3.54
N ARG A 8 7.59 8.40 -3.66
CA ARG A 8 7.47 7.00 -3.33
C ARG A 8 7.16 6.80 -1.84
N LYS A 9 7.87 7.51 -0.98
CA LYS A 9 7.65 7.42 0.45
C LYS A 9 6.24 7.89 0.84
N PHE A 10 5.79 8.95 0.21
CA PHE A 10 4.45 9.48 0.42
C PHE A 10 3.38 8.45 0.04
N LEU A 11 3.54 7.81 -1.14
CA LEU A 11 2.62 6.79 -1.59
C LEU A 11 2.63 5.57 -0.68
N GLU A 12 3.81 5.17 -0.19
CA GLU A 12 3.92 4.06 0.74
C GLU A 12 3.13 4.32 2.02
N GLU A 13 3.27 5.52 2.58
CA GLU A 13 2.56 5.87 3.80
C GLU A 13 1.05 5.88 3.60
N ILE A 14 0.58 6.40 2.46
CA ILE A 14 -0.85 6.43 2.15
C ILE A 14 -1.38 5.02 1.97
N VAL A 15 -0.71 4.19 1.18
CA VAL A 15 -1.17 2.84 0.88
C VAL A 15 -1.17 1.99 2.15
N PHE A 16 -0.10 2.03 2.91
CA PHE A 16 0.00 1.25 4.14
C PHE A 16 -1.03 1.72 5.17
N GLY A 17 -1.23 3.02 5.29
CA GLY A 17 -2.23 3.56 6.19
C GLY A 17 -3.64 3.09 5.84
N LYS A 18 -3.97 3.06 4.57
CA LYS A 18 -5.28 2.60 4.10
C LYS A 18 -5.47 1.11 4.34
N ILE A 19 -4.44 0.30 4.06
CA ILE A 19 -4.50 -1.14 4.31
C ILE A 19 -4.65 -1.41 5.80
N GLN A 20 -3.86 -0.74 6.63
CA GLN A 20 -3.94 -0.92 8.06
C GLN A 20 -5.32 -0.56 8.61
N LYS A 21 -5.87 0.55 8.16
CA LYS A 21 -7.22 0.96 8.56
C LYS A 21 -8.26 -0.07 8.14
N SER A 22 -8.14 -0.59 6.92
CA SER A 22 -9.04 -1.64 6.44
C SER A 22 -8.97 -2.89 7.31
N LEU A 23 -7.76 -3.29 7.72
CA LEU A 23 -7.58 -4.45 8.58
C LEU A 23 -8.18 -4.23 9.96
N GLU A 24 -8.03 -3.04 10.51
CA GLU A 24 -8.61 -2.68 11.80
C GLU A 24 -10.15 -2.63 11.75
N GLU A 25 -10.70 -2.13 10.65
CA GLU A 25 -12.14 -2.03 10.46
C GLU A 25 -12.75 -3.31 9.90
N ASN A 26 -11.91 -4.27 9.53
CA ASN A 26 -12.32 -5.55 8.98
C ASN A 26 -13.15 -5.41 7.69
N THR A 27 -12.71 -4.51 6.81
CA THR A 27 -13.36 -4.31 5.51
C THR A 27 -12.79 -5.27 4.47
N ASP A 28 -13.58 -5.56 3.43
CA ASP A 28 -13.20 -6.54 2.41
C ASP A 28 -12.27 -5.97 1.34
N LYS A 29 -12.24 -4.68 1.19
CA LYS A 29 -11.40 -4.02 0.17
C LYS A 29 -11.10 -2.59 0.60
N VAL A 30 -10.11 -2.02 -0.05
CA VAL A 30 -9.72 -0.64 0.21
C VAL A 30 -9.49 0.07 -1.12
N CYS A 31 -9.90 1.33 -1.21
CA CYS A 31 -9.60 2.18 -2.36
C CYS A 31 -8.23 2.80 -2.14
N LEU A 32 -7.26 2.42 -2.97
CA LEU A 32 -5.90 2.92 -2.83
C LEU A 32 -5.76 4.34 -3.34
N PHE A 33 -6.28 4.61 -4.52
CA PHE A 33 -6.22 5.96 -5.11
C PHE A 33 -7.21 6.08 -6.26
N ASN A 34 -7.46 7.32 -6.64
CA ASN A 34 -8.30 7.65 -7.78
C ASN A 34 -7.46 8.39 -8.81
N ILE A 35 -7.68 8.07 -10.08
CA ILE A 35 -7.03 8.79 -11.17
C ILE A 35 -8.11 9.56 -11.93
N ILE A 36 -7.89 10.85 -12.11
CA ILE A 36 -8.79 11.70 -12.90
C ILE A 36 -8.11 11.93 -14.25
N SER A 37 -8.77 11.48 -15.31
CA SER A 37 -8.24 11.65 -16.66
C SER A 37 -8.57 13.05 -17.19
N SER A 38 -8.02 13.38 -18.37
CA SER A 38 -8.29 14.66 -19.01
C SER A 38 -9.75 14.83 -19.41
N ASP A 39 -10.50 13.73 -19.51
CA ASP A 39 -11.92 13.73 -19.84
C ASP A 39 -12.79 13.86 -18.59
N GLU A 40 -12.19 14.13 -17.45
CA GLU A 40 -12.86 14.20 -16.16
C GLU A 40 -13.45 12.88 -15.69
N GLU A 41 -13.04 11.77 -16.33
CA GLU A 41 -13.41 10.46 -15.85
C GLU A 41 -12.57 10.09 -14.64
N VAL A 42 -13.21 9.52 -13.62
CA VAL A 42 -12.55 9.09 -12.41
C VAL A 42 -12.41 7.59 -12.42
N THR A 43 -11.19 7.11 -12.34
CA THR A 43 -10.90 5.68 -12.20
C THR A 43 -10.40 5.40 -10.80
N SER A 44 -11.07 4.49 -10.10
CA SER A 44 -10.70 4.12 -8.74
C SER A 44 -9.98 2.79 -8.74
N PHE A 45 -8.89 2.70 -8.00
CA PHE A 45 -8.13 1.48 -7.86
C PHE A 45 -8.37 0.89 -6.48
N TYR A 46 -8.88 -0.33 -6.46
CA TYR A 46 -9.20 -1.05 -5.23
C TYR A 46 -8.28 -2.24 -5.05
N LEU A 47 -8.04 -2.60 -3.81
CA LEU A 47 -7.31 -3.81 -3.46
C LEU A 47 -8.23 -4.65 -2.58
N ASP A 48 -8.53 -5.88 -3.01
CA ASP A 48 -9.35 -6.80 -2.23
C ASP A 48 -8.54 -7.39 -1.08
N ARG A 49 -9.22 -7.68 0.03
CA ARG A 49 -8.57 -8.22 1.22
C ARG A 49 -7.80 -9.51 0.92
N LYS A 50 -8.33 -10.37 0.07
CA LYS A 50 -7.66 -11.61 -0.31
C LYS A 50 -6.35 -11.40 -1.06
N GLU A 51 -6.15 -10.18 -1.58
CA GLU A 51 -4.93 -9.82 -2.30
C GLU A 51 -3.91 -9.12 -1.40
N TYR A 52 -4.30 -8.77 -0.18
CA TYR A 52 -3.41 -8.05 0.73
C TYR A 52 -2.14 -8.83 1.02
N ASP A 53 -2.27 -10.13 1.27
CA ASP A 53 -1.10 -10.97 1.59
C ASP A 53 -0.12 -10.98 0.43
N PHE A 54 -0.61 -11.17 -0.79
CA PHE A 54 0.24 -11.15 -1.98
C PHE A 54 0.91 -9.79 -2.17
N PHE A 55 0.14 -8.71 -2.03
CA PHE A 55 0.66 -7.36 -2.18
C PHE A 55 1.74 -7.08 -1.14
N LEU A 56 1.46 -7.37 0.12
CA LEU A 56 2.40 -7.11 1.20
C LEU A 56 3.64 -7.97 1.07
N SER A 57 3.48 -9.23 0.67
CA SER A 57 4.62 -10.14 0.47
C SER A 57 5.54 -9.65 -0.65
N SER A 58 4.95 -9.21 -1.76
CA SER A 58 5.72 -8.69 -2.89
C SER A 58 6.47 -7.42 -2.50
N TYR A 59 5.81 -6.55 -1.75
CA TYR A 59 6.43 -5.32 -1.30
C TYR A 59 7.54 -5.58 -0.28
N LEU A 60 7.32 -6.56 0.58
CA LEU A 60 8.32 -6.97 1.57
C LEU A 60 9.62 -7.43 0.88
N LYS A 61 9.50 -8.23 -0.17
CA LYS A 61 10.67 -8.66 -0.93
C LYS A 61 11.44 -7.49 -1.50
N ALA A 62 10.73 -6.51 -2.05
CA ALA A 62 11.36 -5.32 -2.61
C ALA A 62 12.06 -4.51 -1.52
N CYS A 63 11.44 -4.38 -0.35
CA CYS A 63 12.04 -3.64 0.76
C CYS A 63 13.26 -4.35 1.34
N GLU A 64 13.22 -5.68 1.43
CA GLU A 64 14.38 -6.46 1.89
C GLU A 64 15.55 -6.28 0.94
N SER A 65 15.28 -6.28 -0.36
CA SER A 65 16.32 -6.08 -1.38
C SER A 65 17.00 -4.72 -1.25
N ARG A 66 16.26 -3.72 -0.78
CA ARG A 66 16.77 -2.36 -0.58
C ARG A 66 17.23 -2.09 0.84
N GLU A 67 17.15 -3.09 1.70
CA GLU A 67 17.54 -2.98 3.12
C GLU A 67 16.70 -1.94 3.89
N GLU A 68 15.44 -1.75 3.50
CA GLU A 68 14.53 -0.84 4.19
C GLU A 68 13.80 -1.57 5.32
N TYR A 69 14.52 -1.88 6.39
CA TYR A 69 14.03 -2.76 7.44
C TYR A 69 12.87 -2.19 8.25
N GLU A 70 12.78 -0.88 8.37
CA GLU A 70 11.67 -0.25 9.08
C GLU A 70 10.35 -0.53 8.37
N ILE A 71 10.37 -0.45 7.03
CA ILE A 71 9.20 -0.74 6.22
C ILE A 71 8.90 -2.22 6.27
N CYS A 72 9.93 -3.06 6.25
CA CYS A 72 9.76 -4.51 6.38
C CYS A 72 9.02 -4.87 7.67
N THR A 73 9.43 -4.28 8.78
CA THR A 73 8.78 -4.52 10.07
C THR A 73 7.32 -4.13 10.02
N ARG A 74 7.01 -2.98 9.44
CA ARG A 74 5.64 -2.51 9.33
C ARG A 74 4.78 -3.45 8.49
N ILE A 75 5.34 -3.96 7.39
CA ILE A 75 4.65 -4.91 6.52
C ILE A 75 4.35 -6.21 7.27
N ILE A 76 5.32 -6.72 8.02
CA ILE A 76 5.15 -7.94 8.79
C ILE A 76 4.05 -7.77 9.82
N GLU A 77 4.02 -6.65 10.50
CA GLU A 77 2.96 -6.35 11.47
C GLU A 77 1.58 -6.34 10.81
N MET A 78 1.48 -5.74 9.63
CA MET A 78 0.21 -5.73 8.91
C MET A 78 -0.21 -7.13 8.47
N ARG A 79 0.73 -7.94 8.01
CA ARG A 79 0.43 -9.32 7.63
C ARG A 79 -0.06 -10.16 8.80
N ASN A 80 0.42 -9.87 9.98
CA ASN A 80 -0.03 -10.59 11.18
C ASN A 80 -1.48 -10.25 11.55
N LEU A 81 -2.02 -9.16 11.03
CA LEU A 81 -3.43 -8.81 11.22
C LEU A 81 -4.37 -9.56 10.26
N LEU A 82 -3.81 -10.16 9.22
CA LEU A 82 -4.59 -10.98 8.31
C LEU A 82 -4.92 -12.31 8.98
#